data_4d7dbc79f3c370f9ecb8f42daa6eecb3
#
_entry.id   4d7dbc79f3c370f9ecb8f42daa6eecb3
#
_cell.length_a   1.000
_cell.length_b   1.000
_cell.length_c   1.000
_cell.angle_alpha   90.00
_cell.angle_beta   90.00
_cell.angle_gamma   90.00
#
_symmetry.space_group_name_H-M   'P 1'
#
loop_
_entity.id
_entity.type
_entity.pdbx_description
1 polymer ?
#
loop_
_entity_poly.entity_id
_entity_poly.type
_entity_poly.pdbx_seq_one_letter_code
_entity_poly.pdbx_strand_id
1 'polypeptide(L)'
;MPVTCTNYKLKCGGCPLLNQPYPDQLKHKQQLEQRLLGRFAPVSPVLGQAEPWHYRNKAIATFATGPRGRLTCGIYAAGTHRVLPYTDCLLQDTVINQTIAAVLEAARACRWPAFEEDRGTGLLRHVLVRRGKTSGQVLVVLVTAQENLPGSRNFVKALREKAPWVTSVVQNCNPRRTSAVLGSDVRTLYGPGKITDTLCGLQFAISPRSFYQVNPEQTEVLYAKAIEFAALTGKETVIDAYCGIGTIGLCAAGRAKQVIGVERNPDAVRNACANAAANKINNARFICADATDWMRAAAQPNSGLPHPDVVFLDPPREGSTPACIDAVAAMKPKRVVYVSCNPETLARDLTHLTRRGWKALKIQPVDMFPHTEHVETVVLLSHKKADSYIHIDVEFGEGE
;
A
#
# COMPACT_ATOMS: atom_id res chain seq x y z
N MET A 1 14.63 23.21 -14.26
CA MET A 1 15.28 23.83 -13.09
C MET A 1 15.49 22.74 -12.04
N PRO A 2 16.60 22.75 -11.30
CA PRO A 2 16.77 21.78 -10.22
C PRO A 2 15.67 21.99 -9.17
N VAL A 3 15.01 20.90 -8.80
CA VAL A 3 13.95 20.94 -7.77
C VAL A 3 14.58 21.25 -6.42
N THR A 4 14.19 22.33 -5.78
CA THR A 4 14.70 22.71 -4.46
C THR A 4 13.73 22.26 -3.38
N CYS A 5 14.13 21.24 -2.61
CA CYS A 5 13.41 20.80 -1.41
C CYS A 5 14.25 21.15 -0.17
N THR A 6 13.69 21.95 0.73
CA THR A 6 14.37 22.34 1.98
C THR A 6 14.74 21.12 2.83
N ASN A 7 13.83 20.16 2.94
CA ASN A 7 14.04 18.95 3.73
C ASN A 7 15.11 18.02 3.15
N TYR A 8 15.29 18.02 1.82
CA TYR A 8 16.35 17.28 1.16
C TYR A 8 17.74 17.79 1.60
N LYS A 9 17.92 19.13 1.62
CA LYS A 9 19.16 19.77 2.11
C LYS A 9 19.44 19.45 3.57
N LEU A 10 18.40 19.20 4.38
CA LEU A 10 18.49 18.80 5.78
C LEU A 10 18.66 17.28 5.98
N LYS A 11 18.88 16.50 4.92
CA LYS A 11 19.06 15.04 4.93
C LYS A 11 17.79 14.29 5.40
N CYS A 12 16.63 14.67 4.88
CA CYS A 12 15.36 13.99 5.11
C CYS A 12 15.38 12.49 4.75
N GLY A 13 16.13 12.11 3.73
CA GLY A 13 16.21 10.71 3.29
C GLY A 13 14.99 10.17 2.55
N GLY A 14 13.90 10.93 2.43
CA GLY A 14 12.67 10.48 1.78
C GLY A 14 12.73 10.36 0.26
N CYS A 15 13.70 11.04 -0.38
CA CYS A 15 13.80 11.15 -1.83
C CYS A 15 15.25 11.01 -2.29
N PRO A 16 15.89 9.82 -2.20
CA PRO A 16 17.30 9.65 -2.55
C PRO A 16 17.60 9.97 -4.02
N LEU A 17 16.63 9.84 -4.92
CA LEU A 17 16.79 10.12 -6.35
C LEU A 17 16.33 11.53 -6.78
N LEU A 18 16.02 12.43 -5.84
CA LEU A 18 15.45 13.76 -6.14
C LEU A 18 16.30 14.61 -7.10
N ASN A 19 17.62 14.46 -7.04
CA ASN A 19 18.56 15.23 -7.86
C ASN A 19 18.71 14.69 -9.30
N GLN A 20 18.11 13.51 -9.60
CA GLN A 20 18.14 12.92 -10.92
C GLN A 20 16.90 13.32 -11.70
N PRO A 21 17.01 13.66 -13.00
CA PRO A 21 15.84 13.80 -13.88
C PRO A 21 14.96 12.56 -13.85
N TYR A 22 13.66 12.72 -13.85
CA TYR A 22 12.75 11.58 -13.72
C TYR A 22 12.95 10.46 -14.77
N PRO A 23 13.22 10.77 -16.05
CA PRO A 23 13.56 9.72 -17.03
C PRO A 23 14.79 8.90 -16.65
N ASP A 24 15.78 9.52 -16.00
CA ASP A 24 16.99 8.80 -15.57
C ASP A 24 16.74 7.92 -14.33
N GLN A 25 15.82 8.34 -13.45
CA GLN A 25 15.32 7.49 -12.35
C GLN A 25 14.64 6.23 -12.90
N LEU A 26 13.83 6.34 -13.95
CA LEU A 26 13.19 5.20 -14.60
C LEU A 26 14.23 4.25 -15.22
N LYS A 27 15.27 4.79 -15.87
CA LYS A 27 16.39 3.98 -16.38
C LYS A 27 17.14 3.24 -15.28
N HIS A 28 17.39 3.94 -14.16
CA HIS A 28 18.01 3.31 -12.98
C HIS A 28 17.18 2.13 -12.45
N LYS A 29 15.89 2.32 -12.29
CA LYS A 29 14.95 1.26 -11.86
C LYS A 29 14.88 0.12 -12.88
N GLN A 30 14.86 0.43 -14.18
CA GLN A 30 14.89 -0.57 -15.24
C GLN A 30 16.15 -1.43 -15.18
N GLN A 31 17.31 -0.83 -14.96
CA GLN A 31 18.58 -1.57 -14.84
C GLN A 31 18.59 -2.47 -13.61
N LEU A 32 18.04 -2.01 -12.48
CA LEU A 32 17.90 -2.83 -11.27
C LEU A 32 17.04 -4.07 -11.53
N GLU A 33 15.85 -3.86 -12.10
CA GLU A 33 14.90 -4.93 -12.43
C GLU A 33 15.50 -5.93 -13.44
N GLN A 34 16.13 -5.43 -14.50
CA GLN A 34 16.79 -6.25 -15.51
C GLN A 34 17.90 -7.11 -14.90
N ARG A 35 18.72 -6.54 -14.02
CA ARG A 35 19.81 -7.26 -13.33
C ARG A 35 19.28 -8.38 -12.44
N LEU A 36 18.23 -8.13 -11.67
CA LEU A 36 17.70 -9.08 -10.69
C LEU A 36 16.77 -10.12 -11.32
N LEU A 37 15.92 -9.70 -12.26
CA LEU A 37 14.81 -10.51 -12.76
C LEU A 37 14.98 -10.96 -14.21
N GLY A 38 15.87 -10.34 -15.00
CA GLY A 38 16.04 -10.63 -16.43
C GLY A 38 16.40 -12.09 -16.77
N ARG A 39 16.93 -12.82 -15.80
CA ARG A 39 17.20 -14.27 -15.94
C ARG A 39 15.95 -15.16 -15.94
N PHE A 40 14.82 -14.66 -15.44
CA PHE A 40 13.57 -15.43 -15.36
C PHE A 40 12.67 -15.23 -16.57
N ALA A 41 12.58 -13.99 -17.08
CA ALA A 41 11.86 -13.62 -18.29
C ALA A 41 12.30 -12.21 -18.76
N PRO A 42 11.96 -11.79 -19.99
CA PRO A 42 12.15 -10.41 -20.43
C PRO A 42 11.43 -9.44 -19.50
N VAL A 43 12.15 -8.39 -19.07
CA VAL A 43 11.60 -7.32 -18.23
C VAL A 43 11.10 -6.20 -19.14
N SER A 44 9.82 -5.93 -19.09
CA SER A 44 9.18 -4.82 -19.82
C SER A 44 9.71 -3.47 -19.30
N PRO A 45 9.62 -2.39 -20.10
CA PRO A 45 9.96 -1.06 -19.64
C PRO A 45 9.17 -0.66 -18.39
N VAL A 46 9.83 0.04 -17.45
CA VAL A 46 9.18 0.53 -16.23
C VAL A 46 8.07 1.51 -16.61
N LEU A 47 6.86 1.28 -16.09
CA LEU A 47 5.74 2.20 -16.26
C LEU A 47 5.90 3.35 -15.26
N GLY A 48 6.26 4.54 -15.77
CA GLY A 48 6.41 5.75 -14.98
C GLY A 48 5.09 6.50 -14.80
N GLN A 49 5.12 7.55 -14.02
CA GLN A 49 4.00 8.46 -13.75
C GLN A 49 4.19 9.77 -14.52
N ALA A 50 3.12 10.30 -15.12
CA ALA A 50 3.17 11.55 -15.88
C ALA A 50 3.54 12.75 -14.98
N GLU A 51 2.87 12.84 -13.82
CA GLU A 51 3.12 13.87 -12.80
C GLU A 51 3.69 13.23 -11.54
N PRO A 52 5.03 13.11 -11.39
CA PRO A 52 5.66 12.34 -10.32
C PRO A 52 5.73 13.10 -8.98
N TRP A 53 4.87 14.11 -8.79
CA TRP A 53 4.83 14.96 -7.61
C TRP A 53 3.49 14.87 -6.90
N HIS A 54 3.48 15.15 -5.59
CA HIS A 54 2.26 15.22 -4.76
C HIS A 54 1.34 14.00 -4.87
N TYR A 55 1.92 12.85 -5.19
CA TYR A 55 1.18 11.60 -5.41
C TYR A 55 0.78 10.87 -4.12
N ARG A 56 1.51 11.12 -3.01
CA ARG A 56 1.28 10.36 -1.76
C ARG A 56 0.01 10.84 -1.07
N ASN A 57 -0.94 9.92 -0.96
CA ASN A 57 -2.22 10.13 -0.28
C ASN A 57 -2.16 9.84 1.23
N LYS A 58 -0.99 9.52 1.78
CA LYS A 58 -0.77 9.24 3.21
C LYS A 58 0.58 9.79 3.66
N ALA A 59 0.57 10.47 4.80
CA ALA A 59 1.77 10.88 5.50
C ALA A 59 1.71 10.54 6.99
N ILE A 60 2.88 10.34 7.57
CA ILE A 60 3.07 10.23 9.02
C ILE A 60 4.12 11.27 9.40
N ALA A 61 3.79 12.11 10.36
CA ALA A 61 4.73 13.06 10.93
C ALA A 61 4.85 12.81 12.44
N THR A 62 6.05 13.01 12.97
CA THR A 62 6.39 12.77 14.39
C THR A 62 6.39 14.10 15.13
N PHE A 63 5.77 14.14 16.31
CA PHE A 63 5.87 15.29 17.21
C PHE A 63 7.17 15.23 18.01
N ALA A 64 7.77 16.39 18.23
CA ALA A 64 8.98 16.54 19.04
C ALA A 64 8.98 17.89 19.76
N THR A 65 9.78 17.97 20.81
CA THR A 65 10.08 19.23 21.49
C THR A 65 11.19 19.95 20.70
N GLY A 66 10.81 21.05 20.07
CA GLY A 66 11.72 21.89 19.30
C GLY A 66 12.45 22.93 20.15
N PRO A 67 13.13 23.89 19.51
CA PRO A 67 13.84 24.97 20.21
C PRO A 67 12.91 25.74 21.17
N ARG A 68 13.45 26.12 22.32
CA ARG A 68 12.73 26.84 23.40
C ARG A 68 11.50 26.09 23.94
N GLY A 69 11.49 24.76 23.88
CA GLY A 69 10.39 23.95 24.38
C GLY A 69 9.12 23.98 23.51
N ARG A 70 9.16 24.56 22.31
CA ARG A 70 8.01 24.68 21.44
C ARG A 70 7.70 23.33 20.75
N LEU A 71 6.44 22.91 20.78
CA LEU A 71 6.01 21.72 20.04
C LEU A 71 6.32 21.89 18.55
N THR A 72 6.95 20.91 17.95
CA THR A 72 7.20 20.81 16.49
C THR A 72 6.68 19.48 15.96
N CYS A 73 6.54 19.38 14.65
CA CYS A 73 6.10 18.16 13.98
C CYS A 73 6.88 18.04 12.67
N GLY A 74 7.29 16.81 12.32
CA GLY A 74 8.08 16.60 11.12
C GLY A 74 8.41 15.13 10.86
N ILE A 75 9.47 14.92 10.10
CA ILE A 75 9.98 13.61 9.75
C ILE A 75 11.37 13.40 10.34
N TYR A 76 11.76 12.17 10.56
CA TYR A 76 13.12 11.88 11.02
C TYR A 76 14.14 12.18 9.91
N ALA A 77 15.25 12.78 10.28
CA ALA A 77 16.44 12.80 9.43
C ALA A 77 16.95 11.36 9.25
N ALA A 78 17.42 11.05 8.04
CA ALA A 78 17.87 9.70 7.68
C ALA A 78 18.87 9.14 8.70
N GLY A 79 18.61 7.92 9.17
CA GLY A 79 19.45 7.21 10.14
C GLY A 79 19.51 7.82 11.55
N THR A 80 18.57 8.71 11.90
CA THR A 80 18.55 9.38 13.21
C THR A 80 17.13 9.48 13.78
N HIS A 81 17.03 9.80 15.09
CA HIS A 81 15.76 10.18 15.74
C HIS A 81 15.52 11.71 15.76
N ARG A 82 16.37 12.48 15.07
CA ARG A 82 16.18 13.93 14.98
C ARG A 82 15.02 14.27 14.06
N VAL A 83 13.99 14.93 14.59
CA VAL A 83 12.83 15.38 13.81
C VAL A 83 13.20 16.66 13.05
N LEU A 84 13.06 16.60 11.74
CA LEU A 84 13.14 17.77 10.86
C LEU A 84 11.78 18.43 10.82
N PRO A 85 11.67 19.73 11.10
CA PRO A 85 10.40 20.43 11.03
C PRO A 85 9.75 20.25 9.65
N TYR A 86 8.46 19.96 9.67
CA TYR A 86 7.71 19.80 8.44
C TYR A 86 7.39 21.16 7.85
N THR A 87 7.70 21.34 6.59
CA THR A 87 7.34 22.56 5.87
C THR A 87 6.40 22.23 4.72
N ASP A 88 6.96 21.72 3.64
CA ASP A 88 6.23 21.32 2.45
C ASP A 88 6.94 20.12 1.81
N CYS A 89 6.24 19.04 1.60
CA CYS A 89 6.79 17.83 1.01
C CYS A 89 6.31 17.70 -0.42
N LEU A 90 7.23 17.68 -1.36
CA LEU A 90 6.92 17.58 -2.78
C LEU A 90 6.32 16.23 -3.21
N LEU A 91 6.46 15.18 -2.38
CA LEU A 91 5.85 13.88 -2.67
C LEU A 91 4.42 13.77 -2.13
N GLN A 92 4.13 14.46 -1.02
CA GLN A 92 2.85 14.35 -0.35
C GLN A 92 1.83 15.27 -1.01
N ASP A 93 0.59 14.81 -1.05
CA ASP A 93 -0.53 15.65 -1.46
C ASP A 93 -0.55 16.96 -0.68
N THR A 94 -0.78 18.07 -1.37
CA THR A 94 -0.70 19.42 -0.79
C THR A 94 -1.67 19.63 0.37
N VAL A 95 -2.87 19.02 0.31
CA VAL A 95 -3.86 19.07 1.39
C VAL A 95 -3.36 18.32 2.63
N ILE A 96 -2.58 17.25 2.46
CA ILE A 96 -1.93 16.57 3.59
C ILE A 96 -0.91 17.48 4.26
N ASN A 97 -0.07 18.20 3.49
CA ASN A 97 0.88 19.16 4.03
C ASN A 97 0.17 20.23 4.86
N GLN A 98 -0.89 20.82 4.30
CA GLN A 98 -1.72 21.84 4.96
C GLN A 98 -2.40 21.29 6.23
N THR A 99 -2.89 20.05 6.16
CA THR A 99 -3.54 19.41 7.31
C THR A 99 -2.57 19.16 8.46
N ILE A 100 -1.34 18.70 8.18
CA ILE A 100 -0.30 18.50 9.21
C ILE A 100 0.05 19.85 9.89
N ALA A 101 0.16 20.91 9.10
CA ALA A 101 0.40 22.25 9.65
C ALA A 101 -0.75 22.70 10.57
N ALA A 102 -2.00 22.52 10.15
CA ALA A 102 -3.18 22.84 10.93
C ALA A 102 -3.28 22.02 12.23
N VAL A 103 -2.93 20.72 12.17
CA VAL A 103 -2.86 19.83 13.34
C VAL A 103 -1.82 20.34 14.33
N LEU A 104 -0.63 20.73 13.88
CA LEU A 104 0.43 21.26 14.74
C LEU A 104 -0.02 22.54 15.46
N GLU A 105 -0.68 23.46 14.76
CA GLU A 105 -1.19 24.69 15.35
C GLU A 105 -2.31 24.43 16.36
N ALA A 106 -3.24 23.55 16.05
CA ALA A 106 -4.32 23.15 16.97
C ALA A 106 -3.76 22.46 18.24
N ALA A 107 -2.74 21.61 18.08
CA ALA A 107 -2.08 20.95 19.20
C ALA A 107 -1.33 21.95 20.09
N ARG A 108 -0.69 22.97 19.49
CA ARG A 108 -0.06 24.07 20.23
C ARG A 108 -1.07 24.89 21.04
N ALA A 109 -2.23 25.17 20.47
CA ALA A 109 -3.31 25.88 21.16
C ALA A 109 -3.82 25.09 22.38
N CYS A 110 -3.83 23.77 22.31
CA CYS A 110 -4.14 22.88 23.43
C CYS A 110 -2.99 22.70 24.43
N ARG A 111 -1.81 23.24 24.15
CA ARG A 111 -0.58 23.10 24.95
C ARG A 111 -0.19 21.64 25.19
N TRP A 112 -0.44 20.76 24.24
CA TRP A 112 -0.08 19.35 24.35
C TRP A 112 1.43 19.16 24.18
N PRO A 113 2.10 18.42 25.08
CA PRO A 113 3.52 18.11 24.95
C PRO A 113 3.76 16.98 23.95
N ALA A 114 4.91 17.03 23.28
CA ALA A 114 5.41 15.88 22.57
C ALA A 114 5.76 14.74 23.53
N PHE A 115 5.64 13.51 23.08
CA PHE A 115 6.12 12.35 23.84
C PHE A 115 7.64 12.21 23.67
N GLU A 116 8.35 12.11 24.77
CA GLU A 116 9.81 11.90 24.84
C GLU A 116 10.07 10.42 25.15
N GLU A 117 10.52 9.66 24.17
CA GLU A 117 10.68 8.19 24.29
C GLU A 117 11.69 7.80 25.37
N ASP A 118 12.79 8.56 25.51
CA ASP A 118 13.84 8.30 26.50
C ASP A 118 13.33 8.44 27.94
N ARG A 119 12.44 9.42 28.17
CA ARG A 119 11.87 9.70 29.49
C ARG A 119 10.56 8.98 29.74
N GLY A 120 9.88 8.52 28.67
CA GLY A 120 8.56 7.91 28.76
C GLY A 120 7.46 8.89 29.18
N THR A 121 7.65 10.20 28.95
CA THR A 121 6.73 11.26 29.36
C THR A 121 6.24 12.06 28.16
N GLY A 122 5.07 12.70 28.30
CA GLY A 122 4.45 13.47 27.23
C GLY A 122 3.20 12.80 26.68
N LEU A 123 2.65 13.35 25.61
CA LEU A 123 1.35 12.95 25.08
C LEU A 123 1.38 12.58 23.60
N LEU A 124 1.82 13.52 22.75
CA LEU A 124 1.72 13.36 21.29
C LEU A 124 2.95 12.62 20.74
N ARG A 125 2.71 11.51 20.03
CA ARG A 125 3.77 10.75 19.34
C ARG A 125 3.82 11.08 17.86
N HIS A 126 2.72 10.83 17.14
CA HIS A 126 2.65 11.00 15.71
C HIS A 126 1.31 11.57 15.28
N VAL A 127 1.28 12.11 14.09
CA VAL A 127 0.04 12.31 13.32
C VAL A 127 0.14 11.55 12.01
N LEU A 128 -0.89 10.76 11.71
CA LEU A 128 -1.08 10.17 10.40
C LEU A 128 -2.22 10.92 9.72
N VAL A 129 -1.98 11.40 8.50
CA VAL A 129 -3.00 12.02 7.66
C VAL A 129 -3.17 11.17 6.41
N ARG A 130 -4.42 10.91 6.06
CA ARG A 130 -4.80 10.26 4.79
C ARG A 130 -5.77 11.14 4.03
N ARG A 131 -5.63 11.17 2.73
CA ARG A 131 -6.58 11.81 1.82
C ARG A 131 -7.10 10.80 0.81
N GLY A 132 -8.42 10.75 0.61
CA GLY A 132 -9.01 10.11 -0.55
C GLY A 132 -8.74 10.99 -1.78
N LYS A 133 -8.02 10.48 -2.77
CA LYS A 133 -7.62 11.26 -3.95
C LYS A 133 -8.83 11.71 -4.76
N THR A 134 -9.78 10.81 -4.96
CA THR A 134 -11.01 11.06 -5.72
C THR A 134 -12.09 11.72 -4.87
N SER A 135 -12.27 11.25 -3.63
CA SER A 135 -13.33 11.76 -2.74
C SER A 135 -13.00 13.12 -2.10
N GLY A 136 -11.72 13.48 -2.03
CA GLY A 136 -11.25 14.65 -1.29
C GLY A 136 -11.34 14.54 0.22
N GLN A 137 -11.88 13.45 0.78
CA GLN A 137 -12.03 13.24 2.22
C GLN A 137 -10.67 13.13 2.92
N VAL A 138 -10.57 13.71 4.13
CA VAL A 138 -9.32 13.70 4.90
C VAL A 138 -9.56 13.07 6.27
N LEU A 139 -8.74 12.07 6.60
CA LEU A 139 -8.67 11.43 7.91
C LEU A 139 -7.40 11.86 8.63
N VAL A 140 -7.57 12.40 9.83
CA VAL A 140 -6.49 12.71 10.78
C VAL A 140 -6.49 11.67 11.88
N VAL A 141 -5.36 11.00 12.10
CA VAL A 141 -5.15 10.08 13.22
C VAL A 141 -4.07 10.64 14.12
N LEU A 142 -4.48 11.06 15.32
CA LEU A 142 -3.55 11.47 16.37
C LEU A 142 -3.06 10.24 17.12
N VAL A 143 -1.76 10.01 17.13
CA VAL A 143 -1.15 8.93 17.91
C VAL A 143 -0.68 9.50 19.23
N THR A 144 -1.24 9.01 20.32
CA THR A 144 -0.95 9.46 21.67
C THR A 144 -0.35 8.34 22.52
N ALA A 145 0.48 8.70 23.49
CA ALA A 145 1.04 7.73 24.44
C ALA A 145 0.02 7.34 25.53
N GLN A 146 -1.05 8.09 25.68
CA GLN A 146 -2.06 7.91 26.73
C GLN A 146 -3.46 7.99 26.13
N GLU A 147 -4.42 7.31 26.75
CA GLU A 147 -5.83 7.34 26.35
C GLU A 147 -6.49 8.69 26.65
N ASN A 148 -6.10 9.28 27.80
CA ASN A 148 -6.66 10.59 28.17
C ASN A 148 -6.09 11.68 27.26
N LEU A 149 -6.99 12.36 26.54
CA LEU A 149 -6.66 13.47 25.66
C LEU A 149 -7.45 14.72 26.11
N PRO A 150 -6.91 15.48 27.08
CA PRO A 150 -7.60 16.62 27.65
C PRO A 150 -7.79 17.72 26.61
N GLY A 151 -8.98 18.33 26.55
CA GLY A 151 -9.27 19.37 25.57
C GLY A 151 -9.45 18.89 24.13
N SER A 152 -9.69 17.59 23.90
CA SER A 152 -9.87 17.03 22.56
C SER A 152 -10.96 17.71 21.73
N ARG A 153 -12.05 18.18 22.36
CA ARG A 153 -13.10 18.98 21.69
C ARG A 153 -12.58 20.31 21.17
N ASN A 154 -11.77 21.00 21.98
CA ASN A 154 -11.15 22.27 21.59
C ASN A 154 -10.16 22.08 20.46
N PHE A 155 -9.38 21.00 20.51
CA PHE A 155 -8.49 20.61 19.40
C PHE A 155 -9.26 20.41 18.10
N VAL A 156 -10.35 19.61 18.12
CA VAL A 156 -11.18 19.36 16.94
C VAL A 156 -11.77 20.66 16.39
N LYS A 157 -12.26 21.54 17.26
CA LYS A 157 -12.78 22.86 16.86
C LYS A 157 -11.69 23.68 16.16
N ALA A 158 -10.54 23.87 16.80
CA ALA A 158 -9.43 24.65 16.27
C ALA A 158 -8.87 24.05 14.95
N LEU A 159 -8.79 22.73 14.86
CA LEU A 159 -8.38 22.06 13.64
C LEU A 159 -9.35 22.33 12.49
N ARG A 160 -10.65 22.19 12.71
CA ARG A 160 -11.66 22.38 11.68
C ARG A 160 -11.81 23.84 11.22
N GLU A 161 -11.54 24.79 12.09
CA GLU A 161 -11.48 26.21 11.72
C GLU A 161 -10.36 26.49 10.71
N LYS A 162 -9.23 25.78 10.83
CA LYS A 162 -8.06 25.93 9.93
C LYS A 162 -8.06 24.97 8.74
N ALA A 163 -8.66 23.81 8.88
CA ALA A 163 -8.73 22.75 7.90
C ALA A 163 -10.17 22.22 7.76
N PRO A 164 -11.10 23.01 7.20
CA PRO A 164 -12.53 22.65 7.09
C PRO A 164 -12.77 21.39 6.24
N TRP A 165 -11.82 20.99 5.40
CA TRP A 165 -11.87 19.78 4.60
C TRP A 165 -11.62 18.49 5.41
N VAL A 166 -11.22 18.56 6.67
CA VAL A 166 -11.05 17.37 7.52
C VAL A 166 -12.39 16.71 7.77
N THR A 167 -12.52 15.48 7.26
CA THR A 167 -13.75 14.68 7.34
C THR A 167 -13.84 13.90 8.64
N SER A 168 -12.70 13.43 9.15
CA SER A 168 -12.68 12.60 10.35
C SER A 168 -11.40 12.80 11.16
N VAL A 169 -11.54 12.79 12.49
CA VAL A 169 -10.43 12.86 13.45
C VAL A 169 -10.54 11.69 14.41
N VAL A 170 -9.44 10.96 14.56
CA VAL A 170 -9.35 9.77 15.38
C VAL A 170 -8.15 9.88 16.31
N GLN A 171 -8.30 9.46 17.55
CA GLN A 171 -7.20 9.18 18.44
C GLN A 171 -6.84 7.69 18.34
N ASN A 172 -5.55 7.40 18.20
CA ASN A 172 -4.99 6.07 18.34
C ASN A 172 -4.04 6.07 19.54
N CYS A 173 -4.32 5.25 20.55
CA CYS A 173 -3.47 5.15 21.72
C CYS A 173 -2.38 4.10 21.47
N ASN A 174 -1.11 4.52 21.60
CA ASN A 174 0.03 3.63 21.53
C ASN A 174 1.00 3.91 22.70
N PRO A 175 0.78 3.26 23.86
CA PRO A 175 1.66 3.43 25.03
C PRO A 175 2.97 2.65 24.92
N ARG A 176 3.10 1.78 23.91
CA ARG A 176 4.23 0.85 23.79
C ARG A 176 5.51 1.56 23.32
N ARG A 177 6.65 1.14 23.82
CA ARG A 177 7.98 1.53 23.32
C ARG A 177 8.38 0.62 22.16
N THR A 178 7.77 0.81 21.01
CA THR A 178 8.03 0.02 19.79
C THR A 178 8.14 0.93 18.59
N SER A 179 8.77 0.44 17.52
CA SER A 179 8.81 1.12 16.21
C SER A 179 7.45 1.19 15.51
N ALA A 180 6.45 0.43 15.97
CA ALA A 180 5.11 0.49 15.41
C ALA A 180 4.44 1.84 15.75
N VAL A 181 4.04 2.57 14.72
CA VAL A 181 3.41 3.89 14.87
C VAL A 181 2.03 3.78 15.52
N LEU A 182 1.19 2.83 15.08
CA LEU A 182 -0.18 2.68 15.55
C LEU A 182 -0.31 1.58 16.61
N GLY A 183 -1.04 1.90 17.67
CA GLY A 183 -1.51 0.95 18.68
C GLY A 183 -2.80 0.23 18.25
N SER A 184 -3.35 -0.59 19.17
CA SER A 184 -4.62 -1.32 18.98
C SER A 184 -5.84 -0.41 19.14
N ASP A 185 -5.79 0.51 20.11
CA ASP A 185 -6.96 1.23 20.59
C ASP A 185 -7.22 2.49 19.77
N VAL A 186 -8.45 2.60 19.29
CA VAL A 186 -8.89 3.64 18.37
C VAL A 186 -10.17 4.28 18.91
N ARG A 187 -10.17 5.60 19.07
CA ARG A 187 -11.33 6.38 19.47
C ARG A 187 -11.62 7.48 18.45
N THR A 188 -12.84 7.54 17.94
CA THR A 188 -13.28 8.63 17.07
C THR A 188 -13.53 9.90 17.89
N LEU A 189 -12.89 10.99 17.48
CA LEU A 189 -13.07 12.33 18.08
C LEU A 189 -14.03 13.17 17.26
N TYR A 190 -14.07 12.98 15.94
CA TYR A 190 -14.95 13.69 15.02
C TYR A 190 -15.18 12.89 13.74
N GLY A 191 -16.38 13.00 13.16
CA GLY A 191 -16.76 12.35 11.90
C GLY A 191 -16.95 10.84 12.03
N PRO A 192 -16.93 10.11 10.92
CA PRO A 192 -17.24 8.68 10.88
C PRO A 192 -16.09 7.75 11.32
N GLY A 193 -14.92 8.27 11.72
CA GLY A 193 -13.75 7.48 12.11
C GLY A 193 -13.00 6.82 10.94
N LYS A 194 -13.43 7.06 9.71
CA LYS A 194 -12.86 6.56 8.46
C LYS A 194 -13.11 7.53 7.32
N ILE A 195 -12.50 7.28 6.18
CA ILE A 195 -12.80 7.96 4.90
C ILE A 195 -13.15 6.91 3.85
N THR A 196 -13.70 7.34 2.74
CA THR A 196 -13.87 6.53 1.53
C THR A 196 -13.07 7.12 0.39
N ASP A 197 -12.62 6.28 -0.52
CA ASP A 197 -12.00 6.71 -1.77
C ASP A 197 -12.39 5.79 -2.92
N THR A 198 -12.20 6.22 -4.14
CA THR A 198 -12.47 5.43 -5.35
C THR A 198 -11.15 4.95 -5.94
N LEU A 199 -11.04 3.66 -6.26
CA LEU A 199 -9.92 3.04 -6.94
C LEU A 199 -10.45 2.02 -7.96
N CYS A 200 -9.98 2.07 -9.20
CA CYS A 200 -10.48 1.23 -10.30
C CYS A 200 -12.03 1.26 -10.45
N GLY A 201 -12.65 2.41 -10.20
CA GLY A 201 -14.11 2.57 -10.26
C GLY A 201 -14.88 2.02 -9.05
N LEU A 202 -14.22 1.44 -8.05
CA LEU A 202 -14.82 0.89 -6.84
C LEU A 202 -14.58 1.78 -5.62
N GLN A 203 -15.56 1.83 -4.72
CA GLN A 203 -15.45 2.56 -3.47
C GLN A 203 -14.80 1.71 -2.37
N PHE A 204 -13.81 2.26 -1.69
CA PHE A 204 -13.13 1.61 -0.57
C PHE A 204 -13.23 2.45 0.70
N ALA A 205 -13.71 1.85 1.77
CA ALA A 205 -13.63 2.42 3.10
C ALA A 205 -12.23 2.21 3.67
N ILE A 206 -11.61 3.29 4.13
CA ILE A 206 -10.24 3.32 4.61
C ILE A 206 -10.27 3.73 6.08
N SER A 207 -10.02 2.77 6.97
CA SER A 207 -9.91 2.99 8.41
C SER A 207 -8.48 3.44 8.81
N PRO A 208 -8.26 3.91 10.03
CA PRO A 208 -6.93 4.33 10.49
C PRO A 208 -5.83 3.29 10.30
N ARG A 209 -6.16 2.01 10.51
CA ARG A 209 -5.22 0.87 10.45
C ARG A 209 -5.21 0.12 9.12
N SER A 210 -6.11 0.44 8.18
CA SER A 210 -6.16 -0.21 6.87
C SER A 210 -4.87 0.03 6.09
N PHE A 211 -4.35 -1.02 5.45
CA PHE A 211 -3.41 -0.83 4.36
C PHE A 211 -4.19 -0.33 3.12
N TYR A 212 -3.69 0.69 2.49
CA TYR A 212 -4.17 1.23 1.21
C TYR A 212 -2.99 1.88 0.51
N GLN A 213 -2.81 1.61 -0.76
CA GLN A 213 -1.68 2.07 -1.55
C GLN A 213 -1.56 3.61 -1.52
N VAL A 214 -0.32 4.10 -1.44
CA VAL A 214 -0.08 5.54 -1.22
C VAL A 214 -0.06 6.39 -2.48
N ASN A 215 -0.06 5.75 -3.65
CA ASN A 215 -0.09 6.39 -4.96
C ASN A 215 -1.27 5.81 -5.76
N PRO A 216 -2.48 6.38 -5.66
CA PRO A 216 -3.68 5.82 -6.32
C PRO A 216 -3.55 5.70 -7.83
N GLU A 217 -2.97 6.68 -8.51
CA GLU A 217 -2.82 6.69 -9.97
C GLU A 217 -1.97 5.50 -10.44
N GLN A 218 -0.80 5.30 -9.82
CA GLN A 218 0.06 4.17 -10.16
C GLN A 218 -0.50 2.84 -9.64
N THR A 219 -1.33 2.84 -8.61
CA THR A 219 -2.04 1.64 -8.14
C THR A 219 -3.02 1.14 -9.19
N GLU A 220 -3.74 2.04 -9.87
CA GLU A 220 -4.62 1.65 -10.97
C GLU A 220 -3.84 1.03 -12.13
N VAL A 221 -2.67 1.58 -12.47
CA VAL A 221 -1.75 1.00 -13.48
C VAL A 221 -1.27 -0.38 -13.04
N LEU A 222 -0.83 -0.53 -11.79
CA LEU A 222 -0.36 -1.80 -11.21
C LEU A 222 -1.45 -2.87 -11.25
N TYR A 223 -2.67 -2.52 -10.79
CA TYR A 223 -3.79 -3.46 -10.75
C TYR A 223 -4.32 -3.79 -12.14
N ALA A 224 -4.33 -2.83 -13.07
CA ALA A 224 -4.68 -3.10 -14.46
C ALA A 224 -3.73 -4.15 -15.07
N LYS A 225 -2.41 -4.06 -14.80
CA LYS A 225 -1.43 -5.05 -15.24
C LYS A 225 -1.60 -6.40 -14.55
N ALA A 226 -1.87 -6.42 -13.25
CA ALA A 226 -2.12 -7.66 -12.54
C ALA A 226 -3.38 -8.39 -13.08
N ILE A 227 -4.46 -7.65 -13.35
CA ILE A 227 -5.71 -8.21 -13.91
C ILE A 227 -5.51 -8.62 -15.38
N GLU A 228 -4.76 -7.86 -16.19
CA GLU A 228 -4.36 -8.24 -17.54
C GLU A 228 -3.61 -9.59 -17.53
N PHE A 229 -2.63 -9.75 -16.64
CA PHE A 229 -1.85 -10.99 -16.53
C PHE A 229 -2.67 -12.16 -16.00
N ALA A 230 -3.68 -11.91 -15.19
CA ALA A 230 -4.61 -12.93 -14.74
C ALA A 230 -5.48 -13.48 -15.88
N ALA A 231 -5.68 -12.74 -16.99
CA ALA A 231 -6.42 -13.12 -18.17
C ALA A 231 -7.77 -13.79 -17.84
N LEU A 232 -8.58 -13.10 -17.02
CA LEU A 232 -9.85 -13.60 -16.52
C LEU A 232 -10.95 -13.51 -17.59
N THR A 233 -11.77 -14.57 -17.70
CA THR A 233 -12.84 -14.74 -18.69
C THR A 233 -14.25 -14.84 -18.09
N GLY A 234 -14.37 -14.68 -16.76
CA GLY A 234 -15.62 -14.87 -16.02
C GLY A 234 -15.85 -16.29 -15.51
N LYS A 235 -14.93 -17.22 -15.79
CA LYS A 235 -15.06 -18.65 -15.42
C LYS A 235 -14.12 -19.06 -14.29
N GLU A 236 -13.15 -18.22 -13.95
CA GLU A 236 -12.07 -18.55 -13.05
C GLU A 236 -12.48 -18.38 -11.60
N THR A 237 -11.99 -19.32 -10.77
CA THR A 237 -11.87 -19.16 -9.32
C THR A 237 -10.53 -18.49 -9.02
N VAL A 238 -10.58 -17.34 -8.37
CA VAL A 238 -9.42 -16.51 -8.03
C VAL A 238 -9.18 -16.56 -6.53
N ILE A 239 -7.94 -16.80 -6.11
CA ILE A 239 -7.49 -16.55 -4.74
C ILE A 239 -6.69 -15.25 -4.72
N ASP A 240 -7.03 -14.34 -3.81
CA ASP A 240 -6.28 -13.13 -3.47
C ASP A 240 -5.63 -13.36 -2.11
N ALA A 241 -4.38 -13.81 -2.13
CA ALA A 241 -3.62 -14.08 -0.92
C ALA A 241 -2.97 -12.78 -0.41
N TYR A 242 -3.04 -12.57 0.90
CA TYR A 242 -2.67 -11.31 1.56
C TYR A 242 -3.60 -10.15 1.15
N CYS A 243 -4.90 -10.42 0.98
CA CYS A 243 -5.85 -9.51 0.31
C CYS A 243 -6.06 -8.16 1.01
N GLY A 244 -5.65 -7.99 2.26
CA GLY A 244 -5.86 -6.75 3.00
C GLY A 244 -7.35 -6.38 3.07
N ILE A 245 -7.69 -5.17 2.63
CA ILE A 245 -9.09 -4.72 2.52
C ILE A 245 -9.77 -5.13 1.20
N GLY A 246 -9.18 -6.08 0.47
CA GLY A 246 -9.73 -6.70 -0.72
C GLY A 246 -9.50 -5.93 -2.01
N THR A 247 -8.51 -5.04 -2.09
CA THR A 247 -8.39 -4.12 -3.23
C THR A 247 -8.17 -4.82 -4.57
N ILE A 248 -7.19 -5.73 -4.69
CA ILE A 248 -6.90 -6.43 -5.95
C ILE A 248 -8.05 -7.38 -6.31
N GLY A 249 -8.48 -8.20 -5.34
CA GLY A 249 -9.54 -9.19 -5.55
C GLY A 249 -10.86 -8.56 -5.97
N LEU A 250 -11.27 -7.45 -5.35
CA LEU A 250 -12.51 -6.76 -5.72
C LEU A 250 -12.41 -6.09 -7.10
N CYS A 251 -11.26 -5.51 -7.47
CA CYS A 251 -11.03 -4.97 -8.82
C CYS A 251 -11.08 -6.09 -9.89
N ALA A 252 -10.71 -7.32 -9.55
CA ALA A 252 -10.78 -8.47 -10.44
C ALA A 252 -12.17 -9.14 -10.50
N ALA A 253 -13.02 -8.91 -9.48
CA ALA A 253 -14.26 -9.67 -9.28
C ALA A 253 -15.24 -9.59 -10.46
N GLY A 254 -15.33 -8.44 -11.14
CA GLY A 254 -16.21 -8.28 -12.32
C GLY A 254 -15.80 -9.14 -13.52
N ARG A 255 -14.62 -9.74 -13.51
CA ARG A 255 -14.07 -10.62 -14.56
C ARG A 255 -13.83 -12.05 -14.09
N ALA A 256 -14.19 -12.40 -12.86
CA ALA A 256 -14.00 -13.72 -12.27
C ALA A 256 -15.35 -14.39 -11.98
N LYS A 257 -15.39 -15.73 -11.99
CA LYS A 257 -16.53 -16.50 -11.46
C LYS A 257 -16.71 -16.26 -9.97
N GLN A 258 -15.62 -16.34 -9.22
CA GLN A 258 -15.58 -16.06 -7.79
C GLN A 258 -14.18 -15.61 -7.36
N VAL A 259 -14.14 -14.80 -6.32
CA VAL A 259 -12.90 -14.36 -5.66
C VAL A 259 -12.92 -14.80 -4.20
N ILE A 260 -11.78 -15.32 -3.73
CA ILE A 260 -11.58 -15.73 -2.34
C ILE A 260 -10.38 -14.95 -1.83
N GLY A 261 -10.62 -13.95 -0.99
CA GLY A 261 -9.58 -13.21 -0.30
C GLY A 261 -9.19 -13.89 1.01
N VAL A 262 -7.90 -14.04 1.27
CA VAL A 262 -7.36 -14.59 2.50
C VAL A 262 -6.48 -13.54 3.17
N GLU A 263 -6.79 -13.20 4.42
CA GLU A 263 -6.10 -12.19 5.19
C GLU A 263 -6.11 -12.54 6.68
N ARG A 264 -4.98 -12.40 7.36
CA ARG A 264 -4.87 -12.74 8.79
C ARG A 264 -5.43 -11.69 9.74
N ASN A 265 -5.53 -10.44 9.28
CA ASN A 265 -6.01 -9.34 10.11
C ASN A 265 -7.55 -9.27 10.08
N PRO A 266 -8.24 -9.55 11.19
CA PRO A 266 -9.71 -9.56 11.22
C PRO A 266 -10.33 -8.18 10.92
N ASP A 267 -9.65 -7.08 11.22
CA ASP A 267 -10.14 -5.73 10.89
C ASP A 267 -10.10 -5.50 9.37
N ALA A 268 -9.05 -5.97 8.70
CA ALA A 268 -8.93 -5.88 7.25
C ALA A 268 -9.99 -6.75 6.56
N VAL A 269 -10.22 -7.95 7.05
CA VAL A 269 -11.30 -8.84 6.55
C VAL A 269 -12.68 -8.21 6.70
N ARG A 270 -12.99 -7.60 7.86
CA ARG A 270 -14.26 -6.86 8.03
C ARG A 270 -14.40 -5.72 7.02
N ASN A 271 -13.31 -4.98 6.80
CA ASN A 271 -13.31 -3.92 5.80
C ASN A 271 -13.48 -4.45 4.38
N ALA A 272 -12.85 -5.58 4.03
CA ALA A 272 -12.99 -6.22 2.73
C ALA A 272 -14.45 -6.67 2.46
N CYS A 273 -15.10 -7.29 3.44
CA CYS A 273 -16.53 -7.64 3.36
C CYS A 273 -17.41 -6.39 3.18
N ALA A 274 -17.14 -5.33 3.96
CA ALA A 274 -17.89 -4.08 3.85
C ALA A 274 -17.68 -3.41 2.48
N ASN A 275 -16.46 -3.45 1.93
CA ASN A 275 -16.14 -2.93 0.61
C ASN A 275 -16.84 -3.72 -0.51
N ALA A 276 -16.88 -5.06 -0.41
CA ALA A 276 -17.65 -5.89 -1.35
C ALA A 276 -19.13 -5.51 -1.35
N ALA A 277 -19.74 -5.40 -0.17
CA ALA A 277 -21.13 -5.03 -0.01
C ALA A 277 -21.43 -3.62 -0.56
N ALA A 278 -20.59 -2.63 -0.25
CA ALA A 278 -20.73 -1.25 -0.73
C ALA A 278 -20.70 -1.15 -2.27
N ASN A 279 -19.94 -2.03 -2.93
CA ASN A 279 -19.82 -2.11 -4.39
C ASN A 279 -20.76 -3.13 -5.03
N LYS A 280 -21.69 -3.75 -4.26
CA LYS A 280 -22.63 -4.77 -4.74
C LYS A 280 -21.93 -5.97 -5.39
N ILE A 281 -20.72 -6.32 -4.93
CA ILE A 281 -19.95 -7.48 -5.40
C ILE A 281 -20.37 -8.70 -4.59
N ASN A 282 -21.06 -9.64 -5.20
CA ASN A 282 -21.64 -10.81 -4.53
C ASN A 282 -20.84 -12.10 -4.76
N ASN A 283 -19.86 -12.07 -5.68
CA ASN A 283 -19.01 -13.20 -6.03
C ASN A 283 -17.64 -13.18 -5.33
N ALA A 284 -17.45 -12.30 -4.34
CA ALA A 284 -16.26 -12.25 -3.51
C ALA A 284 -16.57 -12.65 -2.06
N ARG A 285 -15.70 -13.46 -1.47
CA ARG A 285 -15.75 -13.82 -0.04
C ARG A 285 -14.38 -13.68 0.59
N PHE A 286 -14.33 -13.34 1.87
CA PHE A 286 -13.09 -13.09 2.59
C PHE A 286 -12.97 -14.01 3.82
N ILE A 287 -11.78 -14.55 4.03
CA ILE A 287 -11.47 -15.53 5.06
C ILE A 287 -10.40 -14.96 5.97
N CYS A 288 -10.67 -14.95 7.28
CA CYS A 288 -9.69 -14.54 8.28
C CYS A 288 -8.80 -15.74 8.63
N ALA A 289 -7.65 -15.84 7.99
CA ALA A 289 -6.67 -16.90 8.20
C ALA A 289 -5.27 -16.45 7.78
N ASP A 290 -4.25 -17.16 8.24
CA ASP A 290 -2.92 -17.06 7.61
C ASP A 290 -2.99 -17.65 6.19
N ALA A 291 -2.47 -16.91 5.21
CA ALA A 291 -2.56 -17.29 3.80
C ALA A 291 -1.84 -18.61 3.52
N THR A 292 -0.68 -18.84 4.16
CA THR A 292 0.09 -20.07 4.01
C THR A 292 -0.67 -21.28 4.54
N ASP A 293 -1.22 -21.17 5.74
CA ASP A 293 -1.94 -22.28 6.39
C ASP A 293 -3.22 -22.60 5.63
N TRP A 294 -3.96 -21.56 5.20
CA TRP A 294 -5.17 -21.76 4.42
C TRP A 294 -4.89 -22.44 3.08
N MET A 295 -3.86 -21.98 2.34
CA MET A 295 -3.50 -22.59 1.05
C MET A 295 -2.96 -24.00 1.20
N ARG A 296 -2.22 -24.30 2.27
CA ARG A 296 -1.80 -25.68 2.58
C ARG A 296 -2.99 -26.60 2.83
N ALA A 297 -3.99 -26.13 3.57
CA ALA A 297 -5.22 -26.87 3.79
C ALA A 297 -6.00 -27.07 2.48
N ALA A 298 -6.11 -26.03 1.65
CA ALA A 298 -6.79 -26.08 0.36
C ALA A 298 -6.10 -27.01 -0.65
N ALA A 299 -4.79 -27.18 -0.55
CA ALA A 299 -4.02 -28.07 -1.41
C ALA A 299 -4.20 -29.56 -1.07
N GLN A 300 -4.79 -29.93 0.08
CA GLN A 300 -5.00 -31.33 0.46
C GLN A 300 -6.07 -31.98 -0.41
N PRO A 301 -5.87 -33.24 -0.80
CA PRO A 301 -6.94 -34.04 -1.44
C PRO A 301 -8.19 -34.05 -0.57
N ASN A 302 -9.35 -33.83 -1.17
CA ASN A 302 -10.65 -33.86 -0.47
C ASN A 302 -10.82 -32.76 0.60
N SER A 303 -10.09 -31.64 0.51
CA SER A 303 -10.22 -30.52 1.44
C SER A 303 -11.62 -29.89 1.46
N GLY A 304 -12.43 -30.10 0.43
CA GLY A 304 -13.70 -29.38 0.23
C GLY A 304 -13.55 -27.89 -0.07
N LEU A 305 -12.31 -27.40 -0.12
CA LEU A 305 -12.01 -25.99 -0.43
C LEU A 305 -11.89 -25.80 -1.95
N PRO A 306 -12.23 -24.61 -2.47
CA PRO A 306 -12.18 -24.34 -3.89
C PRO A 306 -10.76 -24.42 -4.43
N HIS A 307 -10.62 -25.08 -5.59
CA HIS A 307 -9.38 -25.11 -6.34
C HIS A 307 -9.27 -23.85 -7.19
N PRO A 308 -8.15 -23.08 -7.11
CA PRO A 308 -7.98 -21.85 -7.88
C PRO A 308 -7.56 -22.12 -9.32
N ASP A 309 -8.09 -21.31 -10.24
CA ASP A 309 -7.52 -21.15 -11.57
C ASP A 309 -6.39 -20.11 -11.59
N VAL A 310 -6.54 -19.06 -10.77
CA VAL A 310 -5.58 -17.96 -10.66
C VAL A 310 -5.34 -17.63 -9.19
N VAL A 311 -4.07 -17.38 -8.83
CA VAL A 311 -3.67 -16.89 -7.51
C VAL A 311 -2.97 -15.54 -7.66
N PHE A 312 -3.50 -14.50 -7.01
CA PHE A 312 -2.75 -13.26 -6.76
C PHE A 312 -1.95 -13.43 -5.48
N LEU A 313 -0.68 -13.06 -5.53
CA LEU A 313 0.23 -12.96 -4.38
C LEU A 313 0.70 -11.51 -4.27
N ASP A 314 0.39 -10.85 -3.16
CA ASP A 314 0.90 -9.51 -2.82
C ASP A 314 1.48 -9.54 -1.39
N PRO A 315 2.59 -10.26 -1.18
CA PRO A 315 3.17 -10.44 0.14
C PRO A 315 3.85 -9.16 0.65
N PRO A 316 4.18 -9.07 1.95
CA PRO A 316 4.97 -7.98 2.51
C PRO A 316 6.39 -7.92 1.91
N ARG A 317 7.17 -6.89 2.29
CA ARG A 317 8.52 -6.62 1.74
C ARG A 317 9.51 -7.78 1.89
N GLU A 318 9.31 -8.64 2.85
CA GLU A 318 10.10 -9.86 3.08
C GLU A 318 9.84 -10.94 2.03
N GLY A 319 8.84 -10.76 1.18
CA GLY A 319 8.39 -11.72 0.18
C GLY A 319 7.53 -12.83 0.79
N SER A 320 7.25 -13.85 0.01
CA SER A 320 6.53 -15.05 0.47
C SER A 320 7.46 -16.01 1.21
N THR A 321 6.87 -16.81 2.11
CA THR A 321 7.61 -17.90 2.75
C THR A 321 7.74 -19.09 1.79
N PRO A 322 8.80 -19.92 1.93
CA PRO A 322 8.91 -21.17 1.17
C PRO A 322 7.66 -22.05 1.31
N ALA A 323 7.09 -22.13 2.49
CA ALA A 323 5.88 -22.92 2.74
C ALA A 323 4.64 -22.38 1.99
N CYS A 324 4.51 -21.06 1.85
CA CYS A 324 3.46 -20.44 1.04
C CYS A 324 3.65 -20.76 -0.45
N ILE A 325 4.86 -20.63 -0.97
CA ILE A 325 5.19 -20.95 -2.36
C ILE A 325 4.92 -22.42 -2.65
N ASP A 326 5.29 -23.32 -1.75
CA ASP A 326 5.03 -24.76 -1.87
C ASP A 326 3.53 -25.07 -1.88
N ALA A 327 2.74 -24.38 -1.04
CA ALA A 327 1.29 -24.53 -1.01
C ALA A 327 0.65 -24.07 -2.34
N VAL A 328 1.05 -22.91 -2.85
CA VAL A 328 0.61 -22.43 -4.18
C VAL A 328 0.96 -23.41 -5.28
N ALA A 329 2.18 -23.95 -5.26
CA ALA A 329 2.62 -24.93 -6.24
C ALA A 329 1.81 -26.24 -6.18
N ALA A 330 1.48 -26.70 -4.97
CA ALA A 330 0.67 -27.90 -4.74
C ALA A 330 -0.79 -27.75 -5.21
N MET A 331 -1.35 -26.55 -5.13
CA MET A 331 -2.69 -26.24 -5.64
C MET A 331 -2.74 -26.23 -7.18
N LYS A 332 -1.61 -26.13 -7.88
CA LYS A 332 -1.49 -26.14 -9.34
C LYS A 332 -2.48 -25.20 -10.07
N PRO A 333 -2.58 -23.92 -9.69
CA PRO A 333 -3.39 -22.99 -10.47
C PRO A 333 -2.85 -22.87 -11.90
N LYS A 334 -3.70 -22.45 -12.83
CA LYS A 334 -3.27 -22.21 -14.23
C LYS A 334 -2.28 -21.05 -14.30
N ARG A 335 -2.47 -20.03 -13.46
CA ARG A 335 -1.64 -18.82 -13.40
C ARG A 335 -1.43 -18.36 -11.97
N VAL A 336 -0.25 -17.82 -11.72
CA VAL A 336 0.08 -17.06 -10.52
C VAL A 336 0.47 -15.65 -10.98
N VAL A 337 -0.15 -14.63 -10.41
CA VAL A 337 0.21 -13.24 -10.61
C VAL A 337 0.83 -12.75 -9.31
N TYR A 338 2.14 -12.52 -9.34
CA TYR A 338 2.90 -12.08 -8.18
C TYR A 338 3.13 -10.57 -8.27
N VAL A 339 2.66 -9.81 -7.28
CA VAL A 339 2.93 -8.38 -7.10
C VAL A 339 3.96 -8.24 -6.00
N SER A 340 5.00 -7.46 -6.21
CA SER A 340 6.08 -7.32 -5.23
C SER A 340 6.62 -5.89 -5.17
N CYS A 341 6.82 -5.40 -3.95
CA CYS A 341 7.47 -4.11 -3.69
C CYS A 341 8.99 -4.21 -3.44
N ASN A 342 9.57 -5.41 -3.59
CA ASN A 342 11.00 -5.64 -3.38
C ASN A 342 11.54 -6.65 -4.40
N PRO A 343 12.31 -6.20 -5.41
CA PRO A 343 12.81 -7.06 -6.48
C PRO A 343 13.82 -8.10 -6.00
N GLU A 344 14.53 -7.88 -4.88
CA GLU A 344 15.48 -8.86 -4.33
C GLU A 344 14.76 -10.07 -3.74
N THR A 345 13.74 -9.84 -2.91
CA THR A 345 12.92 -10.93 -2.35
C THR A 345 12.09 -11.60 -3.44
N LEU A 346 11.62 -10.86 -4.44
CA LEU A 346 10.96 -11.40 -5.62
C LEU A 346 11.88 -12.36 -6.39
N ALA A 347 13.14 -11.99 -6.64
CA ALA A 347 14.12 -12.85 -7.32
C ALA A 347 14.38 -14.16 -6.55
N ARG A 348 14.42 -14.09 -5.20
CA ARG A 348 14.51 -15.28 -4.33
C ARG A 348 13.27 -16.18 -4.51
N ASP A 349 12.08 -15.59 -4.46
CA ASP A 349 10.83 -16.34 -4.52
C ASP A 349 10.58 -16.93 -5.91
N LEU A 350 10.94 -16.20 -6.98
CA LEU A 350 10.92 -16.73 -8.35
C LEU A 350 11.89 -17.91 -8.54
N THR A 351 13.06 -17.88 -7.88
CA THR A 351 13.98 -19.01 -7.88
C THR A 351 13.33 -20.24 -7.24
N HIS A 352 12.61 -20.08 -6.14
CA HIS A 352 11.90 -21.17 -5.48
C HIS A 352 10.76 -21.71 -6.35
N LEU A 353 9.92 -20.82 -6.92
CA LEU A 353 8.86 -21.20 -7.87
C LEU A 353 9.39 -21.96 -9.08
N THR A 354 10.53 -21.54 -9.63
CA THR A 354 11.17 -22.22 -10.77
C THR A 354 11.58 -23.64 -10.41
N ARG A 355 12.09 -23.89 -9.21
CA ARG A 355 12.42 -25.24 -8.70
C ARG A 355 11.16 -26.10 -8.54
N ARG A 356 10.00 -25.51 -8.32
CA ARG A 356 8.68 -26.17 -8.26
C ARG A 356 8.02 -26.33 -9.63
N GLY A 357 8.70 -26.06 -10.73
CA GLY A 357 8.22 -26.26 -12.09
C GLY A 357 7.45 -25.08 -12.68
N TRP A 358 7.46 -23.92 -12.03
CA TRP A 358 6.86 -22.69 -12.55
C TRP A 358 7.84 -21.92 -13.45
N LYS A 359 7.30 -21.20 -14.42
CA LYS A 359 8.05 -20.33 -15.34
C LYS A 359 7.45 -18.93 -15.30
N ALA A 360 8.27 -17.91 -15.09
CA ALA A 360 7.87 -16.53 -15.34
C ALA A 360 7.71 -16.33 -16.85
N LEU A 361 6.61 -15.72 -17.25
CA LEU A 361 6.26 -15.44 -18.64
C LEU A 361 6.40 -13.95 -18.97
N LYS A 362 5.98 -13.09 -18.06
CA LYS A 362 5.99 -11.62 -18.20
C LYS A 362 6.44 -10.99 -16.90
N ILE A 363 7.22 -9.94 -16.97
CA ILE A 363 7.67 -9.13 -15.84
C ILE A 363 7.41 -7.66 -16.19
N GLN A 364 6.58 -6.98 -15.41
CA GLN A 364 6.22 -5.59 -15.62
C GLN A 364 6.49 -4.77 -14.37
N PRO A 365 7.55 -3.97 -14.34
CA PRO A 365 7.80 -3.00 -13.29
C PRO A 365 6.89 -1.77 -13.41
N VAL A 366 6.49 -1.20 -12.27
CA VAL A 366 5.68 0.01 -12.16
C VAL A 366 6.32 0.94 -11.14
N ASP A 367 6.54 2.19 -11.49
CA ASP A 367 7.09 3.18 -10.57
C ASP A 367 6.01 3.75 -9.63
N MET A 368 5.71 2.99 -8.57
CA MET A 368 4.77 3.40 -7.50
C MET A 368 5.32 4.54 -6.64
N PHE A 369 6.64 4.73 -6.62
CA PHE A 369 7.32 5.62 -5.69
C PHE A 369 8.35 6.51 -6.41
N PRO A 370 7.91 7.42 -7.30
CA PRO A 370 8.79 8.40 -7.91
C PRO A 370 9.73 9.08 -6.90
N HIS A 371 10.94 9.41 -7.34
CA HIS A 371 12.01 10.03 -6.54
C HIS A 371 12.61 9.15 -5.43
N THR A 372 12.20 7.88 -5.34
CA THR A 372 12.77 6.88 -4.42
C THR A 372 13.36 5.70 -5.21
N GLU A 373 14.13 4.86 -4.56
CA GLU A 373 14.72 3.64 -5.16
C GLU A 373 13.72 2.49 -5.30
N HIS A 374 12.52 2.62 -4.71
CA HIS A 374 11.52 1.57 -4.69
C HIS A 374 10.80 1.45 -6.04
N VAL A 375 10.50 0.20 -6.39
CA VAL A 375 9.73 -0.17 -7.57
C VAL A 375 8.77 -1.31 -7.19
N GLU A 376 7.58 -1.32 -7.80
CA GLU A 376 6.63 -2.44 -7.71
C GLU A 376 6.74 -3.24 -8.99
N THR A 377 6.62 -4.56 -8.90
CA THR A 377 6.76 -5.42 -10.06
C THR A 377 5.68 -6.49 -10.10
N VAL A 378 4.99 -6.60 -11.23
CA VAL A 378 4.00 -7.63 -11.50
C VAL A 378 4.65 -8.74 -12.35
N VAL A 379 4.56 -9.97 -11.88
CA VAL A 379 5.07 -11.15 -12.61
C VAL A 379 3.93 -12.12 -12.90
N LEU A 380 3.80 -12.50 -14.17
CA LEU A 380 2.95 -13.61 -14.58
C LEU A 380 3.77 -14.90 -14.56
N LEU A 381 3.27 -15.90 -13.85
CA LEU A 381 3.84 -17.24 -13.84
C LEU A 381 2.81 -18.28 -14.29
N SER A 382 3.28 -19.30 -15.01
CA SER A 382 2.51 -20.50 -15.31
C SER A 382 3.34 -21.75 -15.06
N HIS A 383 2.66 -22.89 -14.91
CA HIS A 383 3.35 -24.18 -14.74
C HIS A 383 3.98 -24.62 -16.07
N LYS A 384 5.17 -25.22 -16.05
CA LYS A 384 5.93 -25.66 -17.24
C LYS A 384 5.16 -26.65 -18.16
N LYS A 385 4.11 -27.31 -17.65
CA LYS A 385 3.27 -28.25 -18.39
C LYS A 385 1.95 -27.65 -18.89
N ALA A 386 1.82 -26.34 -18.98
CA ALA A 386 0.69 -25.76 -19.68
C ALA A 386 0.88 -26.02 -21.20
N ASP A 387 0.33 -27.15 -21.67
CA ASP A 387 0.04 -27.36 -23.07
C ASP A 387 -1.01 -26.33 -23.49
N SER A 388 -0.57 -25.17 -23.89
CA SER A 388 -1.37 -24.23 -24.65
C SER A 388 -0.45 -23.27 -25.38
N TYR A 389 -0.23 -23.58 -26.64
CA TYR A 389 0.11 -22.57 -27.62
C TYR A 389 -1.05 -21.58 -27.65
N ILE A 390 -0.80 -20.34 -27.31
CA ILE A 390 -1.72 -19.25 -27.63
C ILE A 390 -1.44 -19.01 -29.13
N HIS A 391 -2.30 -19.54 -30.03
CA HIS A 391 -2.36 -19.06 -31.38
C HIS A 391 -2.87 -17.61 -31.32
N ILE A 392 -2.00 -16.67 -31.61
CA ILE A 392 -2.39 -15.30 -31.97
C ILE A 392 -2.49 -15.35 -33.50
N ASP A 393 -3.69 -15.47 -33.99
CA ASP A 393 -3.98 -15.20 -35.41
C ASP A 393 -3.83 -13.69 -35.60
N VAL A 394 -2.72 -13.28 -36.21
CA VAL A 394 -2.52 -11.90 -36.67
C VAL A 394 -3.01 -11.86 -38.11
N GLU A 395 -4.23 -11.41 -38.33
CA GLU A 395 -4.68 -11.02 -39.67
C GLU A 395 -3.95 -9.72 -40.04
N PHE A 396 -2.99 -9.85 -40.94
CA PHE A 396 -2.48 -8.69 -41.66
C PHE A 396 -3.55 -8.32 -42.73
N GLY A 397 -4.29 -7.25 -42.47
CA GLY A 397 -5.12 -6.65 -43.52
C GLY A 397 -4.19 -6.14 -44.62
N GLU A 398 -4.32 -6.72 -45.82
CA GLU A 398 -3.75 -6.13 -47.04
C GLU A 398 -4.50 -4.82 -47.29
N GLY A 399 -3.79 -3.69 -47.15
CA GLY A 399 -4.30 -2.39 -47.57
C GLY A 399 -4.16 -2.25 -49.08
N GLU A 400 -5.27 -1.97 -49.74
CA GLU A 400 -5.31 -1.32 -51.04
C GLU A 400 -5.07 0.18 -50.88
#